data_e3a7e55df75504835b6c2c036368bd2e
#
_entry.id   e3a7e55df75504835b6c2c036368bd2e
#
_cell.length_a   1.000
_cell.length_b   1.000
_cell.length_c   1.000
_cell.angle_alpha   90.00
_cell.angle_beta   90.00
_cell.angle_gamma   90.00
#
_symmetry.space_group_name_H-M   'P 1'
#
loop_
_entity.id
_entity.type
_entity.pdbx_description
1 polymer ?
#
loop_
_entity_poly.entity_id
_entity_poly.type
_entity_poly.pdbx_seq_one_letter_code
_entity_poly.pdbx_strand_id
1 'polypeptide(L)'
;MYISSKIMKLLLIFLFLFLLTSPSYSNTKSNFINKIKNCSINIQKNSNIDIYIPNNLIIAQAIIESNWGKSRFAKEGNNFFGMRTWDPKVKQLKPLKNPNAKFGLIVYNSICESVNDYIKNLNNSPKYQKLRNIRKLEIKLWGRVDSKALAKGLGNYSEERSEYIKKIINQIKYLERNYLE
;
A
#
# COMPACT_ATOMS: atom_id res chain seq x y z
N MET A 1 -5.25 26.80 -51.08
CA MET A 1 -4.40 25.59 -50.94
C MET A 1 -5.31 24.46 -50.42
N TYR A 2 -5.79 23.60 -51.31
CA TYR A 2 -6.73 22.50 -50.99
C TYR A 2 -5.93 21.31 -50.45
N ILE A 3 -6.16 20.97 -49.18
CA ILE A 3 -5.61 19.76 -48.58
C ILE A 3 -6.29 18.55 -49.21
N SER A 4 -5.54 17.70 -49.86
CA SER A 4 -6.05 16.50 -50.55
C SER A 4 -6.89 15.64 -49.59
N SER A 5 -8.06 15.17 -50.06
CA SER A 5 -8.99 14.33 -49.26
C SER A 5 -8.31 13.07 -48.65
N LYS A 6 -7.25 12.59 -49.30
CA LYS A 6 -6.40 11.50 -48.78
C LYS A 6 -5.62 11.88 -47.53
N ILE A 7 -5.08 13.12 -47.48
CA ILE A 7 -4.33 13.60 -46.30
C ILE A 7 -5.29 13.83 -45.13
N MET A 8 -6.51 14.31 -45.38
CA MET A 8 -7.53 14.50 -44.36
C MET A 8 -8.02 13.16 -43.78
N LYS A 9 -8.16 12.10 -44.57
CA LYS A 9 -8.48 10.75 -44.13
C LYS A 9 -7.33 10.14 -43.30
N LEU A 10 -6.08 10.37 -43.71
CA LEU A 10 -4.91 9.92 -42.95
C LEU A 10 -4.80 10.58 -41.58
N LEU A 11 -5.06 11.91 -41.51
CA LEU A 11 -5.09 12.67 -40.25
C LEU A 11 -6.22 12.21 -39.32
N LEU A 12 -7.40 11.89 -39.85
CA LEU A 12 -8.52 11.34 -39.07
C LEU A 12 -8.21 9.94 -38.52
N ILE A 13 -7.53 9.09 -39.31
CA ILE A 13 -7.10 7.75 -38.85
C ILE A 13 -6.03 7.87 -37.76
N PHE A 14 -5.08 8.79 -37.90
CA PHE A 14 -4.05 9.06 -36.88
C PHE A 14 -4.67 9.62 -35.58
N LEU A 15 -5.64 10.51 -35.69
CA LEU A 15 -6.37 11.06 -34.52
C LEU A 15 -7.18 9.96 -33.80
N PHE A 16 -7.81 9.04 -34.56
CA PHE A 16 -8.58 7.93 -34.02
C PHE A 16 -7.69 6.88 -33.35
N LEU A 17 -6.50 6.61 -33.90
CA LEU A 17 -5.50 5.74 -33.26
C LEU A 17 -4.92 6.33 -31.98
N PHE A 18 -4.79 7.65 -31.86
CA PHE A 18 -4.32 8.32 -30.65
C PHE A 18 -5.36 8.30 -29.51
N LEU A 19 -6.66 8.21 -29.84
CA LEU A 19 -7.74 8.07 -28.87
C LEU A 19 -7.87 6.66 -28.29
N LEU A 20 -7.23 5.65 -28.91
CA LEU A 20 -7.29 4.25 -28.46
C LEU A 20 -6.14 3.86 -27.53
N THR A 21 -5.19 4.75 -27.20
CA THR A 21 -3.97 4.42 -26.45
C THR A 21 -3.90 5.01 -25.04
N SER A 22 -5.02 5.20 -24.38
CA SER A 22 -4.93 5.51 -22.94
C SER A 22 -6.09 4.92 -22.16
N PRO A 23 -5.86 3.82 -21.45
CA PRO A 23 -5.98 3.82 -19.99
C PRO A 23 -5.17 2.74 -19.25
N SER A 24 -4.08 2.23 -19.79
CA SER A 24 -3.38 1.09 -19.15
C SER A 24 -2.76 1.44 -17.78
N TYR A 25 -2.30 2.66 -17.57
CA TYR A 25 -1.58 3.03 -16.34
C TYR A 25 -2.52 3.29 -15.14
N SER A 26 -3.68 3.87 -15.38
CA SER A 26 -4.70 4.09 -14.34
C SER A 26 -5.27 2.77 -13.84
N ASN A 27 -5.49 1.82 -14.74
CA ASN A 27 -6.04 0.51 -14.42
C ASN A 27 -5.11 -0.32 -13.50
N THR A 28 -3.78 -0.22 -13.66
CA THR A 28 -2.82 -0.95 -12.82
C THR A 28 -2.78 -0.46 -11.37
N LYS A 29 -2.89 0.86 -11.15
CA LYS A 29 -2.94 1.44 -9.79
C LYS A 29 -4.25 1.11 -9.09
N SER A 30 -5.37 1.28 -9.76
CA SER A 30 -6.70 0.92 -9.24
C SER A 30 -6.77 -0.56 -8.89
N ASN A 31 -6.23 -1.43 -9.74
CA ASN A 31 -6.16 -2.87 -9.47
C ASN A 31 -5.32 -3.19 -8.22
N PHE A 32 -4.16 -2.54 -8.06
CA PHE A 32 -3.33 -2.69 -6.87
C PHE A 32 -4.08 -2.27 -5.60
N ILE A 33 -4.70 -1.08 -5.61
CA ILE A 33 -5.50 -0.55 -4.50
C ILE A 33 -6.62 -1.53 -4.14
N ASN A 34 -7.39 -2.00 -5.13
CA ASN A 34 -8.50 -2.91 -4.90
C ASN A 34 -8.05 -4.25 -4.31
N LYS A 35 -6.93 -4.81 -4.75
CA LYS A 35 -6.37 -6.04 -4.18
C LYS A 35 -6.06 -5.88 -2.70
N ILE A 36 -5.34 -4.83 -2.31
CA ILE A 36 -5.02 -4.56 -0.90
C ILE A 36 -6.29 -4.27 -0.09
N LYS A 37 -7.20 -3.42 -0.62
CA LYS A 37 -8.47 -3.06 0.01
C LYS A 37 -9.33 -4.29 0.29
N ASN A 38 -9.52 -5.16 -0.70
CA ASN A 38 -10.33 -6.36 -0.55
C ASN A 38 -9.76 -7.34 0.49
N CYS A 39 -8.43 -7.55 0.52
CA CYS A 39 -7.80 -8.33 1.58
C CYS A 39 -8.05 -7.71 2.96
N SER A 40 -7.85 -6.39 3.09
CA SER A 40 -8.04 -5.67 4.35
C SER A 40 -9.49 -5.77 4.86
N ILE A 41 -10.47 -5.56 3.98
CA ILE A 41 -11.89 -5.66 4.31
C ILE A 41 -12.22 -7.08 4.78
N ASN A 42 -11.80 -8.11 4.04
CA ASN A 42 -12.10 -9.51 4.38
C ASN A 42 -11.47 -9.92 5.71
N ILE A 43 -10.23 -9.50 5.99
CA ILE A 43 -9.51 -9.80 7.23
C ILE A 43 -10.18 -9.10 8.42
N GLN A 44 -10.65 -7.87 8.24
CA GLN A 44 -11.21 -7.05 9.33
C GLN A 44 -12.74 -7.06 9.42
N LYS A 45 -13.43 -7.86 8.59
CA LYS A 45 -14.90 -7.89 8.48
C LYS A 45 -15.64 -8.01 9.82
N ASN A 46 -15.10 -8.82 10.73
CA ASN A 46 -15.68 -9.08 12.05
C ASN A 46 -14.77 -8.57 13.20
N SER A 47 -13.83 -7.68 12.89
CA SER A 47 -12.90 -7.17 13.88
C SER A 47 -13.59 -6.13 14.79
N ASN A 48 -13.26 -6.17 16.09
CA ASN A 48 -13.60 -5.09 16.99
C ASN A 48 -12.88 -3.81 16.55
N ILE A 49 -13.52 -2.66 16.73
CA ILE A 49 -12.94 -1.35 16.43
C ILE A 49 -11.61 -1.11 17.18
N ASP A 50 -11.41 -1.73 18.33
CA ASP A 50 -10.19 -1.64 19.13
C ASP A 50 -8.93 -2.20 18.44
N ILE A 51 -9.11 -3.06 17.44
CA ILE A 51 -8.01 -3.64 16.66
C ILE A 51 -8.06 -3.23 15.18
N TYR A 52 -9.06 -2.44 14.80
CA TYR A 52 -9.26 -2.01 13.41
C TYR A 52 -8.16 -1.06 12.94
N ILE A 53 -7.65 -1.30 11.74
CA ILE A 53 -6.72 -0.41 11.02
C ILE A 53 -7.43 0.11 9.77
N PRO A 54 -7.57 1.43 9.59
CA PRO A 54 -8.24 2.00 8.42
C PRO A 54 -7.62 1.55 7.10
N ASN A 55 -8.46 1.18 6.13
CA ASN A 55 -8.01 0.68 4.81
C ASN A 55 -7.08 1.68 4.12
N ASN A 56 -7.37 2.99 4.21
CA ASN A 56 -6.54 4.04 3.60
C ASN A 56 -5.10 4.03 4.13
N LEU A 57 -4.92 3.73 5.43
CA LEU A 57 -3.59 3.61 6.03
C LEU A 57 -2.87 2.37 5.51
N ILE A 58 -3.54 1.22 5.45
CA ILE A 58 -2.97 -0.04 4.95
C ILE A 58 -2.54 0.12 3.49
N ILE A 59 -3.41 0.70 2.64
CA ILE A 59 -3.13 0.92 1.22
C ILE A 59 -1.96 1.90 1.05
N ALA A 60 -1.94 3.02 1.79
CA ALA A 60 -0.87 4.01 1.71
C ALA A 60 0.50 3.40 2.05
N GLN A 61 0.58 2.60 3.11
CA GLN A 61 1.82 1.91 3.47
C GLN A 61 2.21 0.85 2.43
N ALA A 62 1.26 0.03 1.95
CA ALA A 62 1.54 -0.93 0.88
C ALA A 62 2.12 -0.27 -0.37
N ILE A 63 1.60 0.90 -0.76
CA ILE A 63 2.11 1.69 -1.90
C ILE A 63 3.56 2.11 -1.67
N ILE A 64 3.85 2.71 -0.52
CA ILE A 64 5.18 3.27 -0.21
C ILE A 64 6.22 2.16 -0.06
N GLU A 65 5.91 1.12 0.72
CA GLU A 65 6.84 0.03 1.03
C GLU A 65 7.13 -0.86 -0.18
N SER A 66 6.14 -1.08 -1.05
CA SER A 66 6.29 -1.97 -2.19
C SER A 66 6.51 -1.25 -3.54
N ASN A 67 6.51 0.10 -3.55
CA ASN A 67 6.49 0.88 -4.80
C ASN A 67 5.36 0.39 -5.74
N TRP A 68 4.10 0.46 -5.26
CA TRP A 68 2.93 -0.01 -6.01
C TRP A 68 3.01 -1.50 -6.39
N GLY A 69 3.59 -2.33 -5.53
CA GLY A 69 3.80 -3.76 -5.80
C GLY A 69 4.90 -4.07 -6.81
N LYS A 70 5.71 -3.07 -7.21
CA LYS A 70 6.77 -3.22 -8.21
C LYS A 70 8.09 -3.70 -7.61
N SER A 71 8.27 -3.61 -6.29
CA SER A 71 9.50 -4.07 -5.64
C SER A 71 9.70 -5.58 -5.82
N ARG A 72 10.96 -6.03 -5.79
CA ARG A 72 11.30 -7.46 -5.88
C ARG A 72 10.60 -8.28 -4.80
N PHE A 73 10.59 -7.78 -3.58
CA PHE A 73 9.97 -8.48 -2.45
C PHE A 73 8.45 -8.62 -2.58
N ALA A 74 7.78 -7.63 -3.19
CA ALA A 74 6.36 -7.73 -3.51
C ALA A 74 6.10 -8.75 -4.63
N LYS A 75 6.94 -8.75 -5.70
CA LYS A 75 6.76 -9.63 -6.87
C LYS A 75 7.11 -11.09 -6.58
N GLU A 76 8.25 -11.33 -5.93
CA GLU A 76 8.79 -12.67 -5.68
C GLU A 76 8.31 -13.28 -4.37
N GLY A 77 7.93 -12.43 -3.40
CA GLY A 77 7.61 -12.86 -2.05
C GLY A 77 6.25 -12.42 -1.52
N ASN A 78 5.38 -11.79 -2.32
CA ASN A 78 4.12 -11.20 -1.87
C ASN A 78 4.27 -10.33 -0.60
N ASN A 79 5.47 -9.75 -0.37
CA ASN A 79 5.76 -8.94 0.81
C ASN A 79 5.60 -7.46 0.48
N PHE A 80 4.43 -6.92 0.78
CA PHE A 80 4.04 -5.55 0.44
C PHE A 80 4.38 -4.51 1.52
N PHE A 81 4.84 -4.97 2.69
CA PHE A 81 5.09 -4.11 3.86
C PHE A 81 6.52 -4.19 4.38
N GLY A 82 7.43 -4.88 3.68
CA GLY A 82 8.81 -5.01 4.12
C GLY A 82 8.99 -5.83 5.39
N MET A 83 8.08 -6.75 5.68
CA MET A 83 8.13 -7.59 6.89
C MET A 83 9.36 -8.49 6.88
N ARG A 84 10.10 -8.48 8.00
CA ARG A 84 11.38 -9.18 8.16
C ARG A 84 11.26 -10.36 9.10
N THR A 85 12.11 -11.35 8.88
CA THR A 85 12.33 -12.44 9.83
C THR A 85 13.82 -12.70 10.05
N TRP A 86 14.18 -13.15 11.24
CA TRP A 86 15.51 -13.63 11.61
C TRP A 86 15.52 -15.15 11.78
N ASP A 87 14.34 -15.78 11.69
CA ASP A 87 14.22 -17.24 11.77
C ASP A 87 14.58 -17.87 10.40
N PRO A 88 15.65 -18.68 10.32
CA PRO A 88 16.07 -19.34 9.08
C PRO A 88 15.06 -20.36 8.56
N LYS A 89 14.15 -20.85 9.41
CA LYS A 89 13.10 -21.80 9.03
C LYS A 89 11.95 -21.13 8.25
N VAL A 90 11.79 -19.81 8.38
CA VAL A 90 10.78 -19.06 7.65
C VAL A 90 11.26 -18.78 6.22
N LYS A 91 10.44 -19.13 5.23
CA LYS A 91 10.73 -18.83 3.82
C LYS A 91 10.94 -17.32 3.65
N GLN A 92 12.11 -16.94 3.11
CA GLN A 92 12.54 -15.55 3.06
C GLN A 92 13.40 -15.25 1.85
N LEU A 93 13.40 -13.99 1.42
CA LEU A 93 14.27 -13.43 0.38
C LEU A 93 15.36 -12.57 1.03
N LYS A 94 16.61 -12.79 0.69
CA LYS A 94 17.73 -11.96 1.16
C LYS A 94 17.80 -10.65 0.37
N PRO A 95 18.21 -9.52 1.01
CA PRO A 95 18.51 -8.29 0.30
C PRO A 95 19.67 -8.48 -0.68
N LEU A 96 19.52 -8.08 -1.95
CA LEU A 96 20.57 -8.26 -2.97
C LEU A 96 21.87 -7.54 -2.61
N LYS A 97 21.77 -6.35 -2.01
CA LYS A 97 22.95 -5.56 -1.59
C LYS A 97 23.65 -6.14 -0.35
N ASN A 98 22.99 -7.03 0.38
CA ASN A 98 23.56 -7.71 1.55
C ASN A 98 23.02 -9.14 1.64
N PRO A 99 23.51 -10.06 0.80
CA PRO A 99 23.04 -11.44 0.77
C PRO A 99 23.32 -12.21 2.08
N ASN A 100 24.33 -11.76 2.85
CA ASN A 100 24.71 -12.35 4.14
C ASN A 100 24.00 -11.71 5.35
N ALA A 101 22.98 -10.89 5.11
CA ALA A 101 22.20 -10.29 6.20
C ALA A 101 21.63 -11.36 7.12
N LYS A 102 21.70 -11.13 8.45
CA LYS A 102 21.14 -12.02 9.47
C LYS A 102 19.61 -12.14 9.40
N PHE A 103 18.94 -11.24 8.66
CA PHE A 103 17.50 -11.26 8.40
C PHE A 103 17.19 -11.50 6.93
N GLY A 104 15.95 -11.84 6.64
CA GLY A 104 15.37 -11.81 5.30
C GLY A 104 13.98 -11.22 5.32
N LEU A 105 13.44 -10.92 4.13
CA LEU A 105 12.06 -10.49 3.95
C LEU A 105 11.19 -11.75 3.80
N ILE A 106 10.13 -11.85 4.60
CA ILE A 106 9.21 -12.99 4.62
C ILE A 106 8.60 -13.19 3.23
N VAL A 107 8.49 -14.45 2.80
CA VAL A 107 7.76 -14.85 1.60
C VAL A 107 6.39 -15.36 2.01
N TYR A 108 5.34 -14.71 1.52
CA TYR A 108 3.95 -15.08 1.75
C TYR A 108 3.38 -15.84 0.55
N ASN A 109 2.38 -16.71 0.79
CA ASN A 109 1.71 -17.42 -0.30
C ASN A 109 0.74 -16.50 -1.06
N SER A 110 0.27 -15.42 -0.42
CA SER A 110 -0.66 -14.46 -1.03
C SER A 110 -0.47 -13.03 -0.52
N ILE A 111 -1.05 -12.07 -1.26
CA ILE A 111 -1.16 -10.67 -0.84
C ILE A 111 -1.90 -10.56 0.51
N CYS A 112 -2.97 -11.34 0.68
CA CYS A 112 -3.80 -11.28 1.89
C CYS A 112 -3.05 -11.78 3.13
N GLU A 113 -2.15 -12.75 3.00
CA GLU A 113 -1.29 -13.16 4.11
C GLU A 113 -0.34 -12.02 4.54
N SER A 114 0.25 -11.31 3.59
CA SER A 114 1.08 -10.13 3.87
C SER A 114 0.29 -9.01 4.56
N VAL A 115 -0.94 -8.73 4.11
CA VAL A 115 -1.84 -7.76 4.75
C VAL A 115 -2.21 -8.19 6.17
N ASN A 116 -2.51 -9.48 6.38
CA ASN A 116 -2.86 -10.02 7.69
C ASN A 116 -1.71 -9.91 8.68
N ASP A 117 -0.50 -10.30 8.27
CA ASP A 117 0.68 -10.21 9.12
C ASP A 117 1.03 -8.76 9.48
N TYR A 118 0.91 -7.85 8.52
CA TYR A 118 1.06 -6.42 8.77
C TYR A 118 0.05 -5.89 9.81
N ILE A 119 -1.25 -6.22 9.68
CA ILE A 119 -2.29 -5.81 10.64
C ILE A 119 -1.99 -6.39 12.03
N LYS A 120 -1.60 -7.67 12.11
CA LYS A 120 -1.19 -8.32 13.37
C LYS A 120 0.02 -7.62 13.98
N ASN A 121 1.02 -7.26 13.19
CA ASN A 121 2.22 -6.56 13.66
C ASN A 121 1.88 -5.19 14.28
N LEU A 122 1.02 -4.40 13.65
CA LEU A 122 0.57 -3.12 14.22
C LEU A 122 -0.22 -3.29 15.53
N ASN A 123 -0.98 -4.37 15.64
CA ASN A 123 -1.79 -4.63 16.82
C ASN A 123 -1.01 -5.23 17.98
N ASN A 124 0.00 -6.05 17.73
CA ASN A 124 0.65 -6.87 18.77
C ASN A 124 2.06 -6.40 19.14
N SER A 125 2.82 -5.84 18.19
CA SER A 125 4.21 -5.47 18.46
C SER A 125 4.30 -4.28 19.43
N PRO A 126 5.15 -4.37 20.46
CA PRO A 126 5.42 -3.26 21.39
C PRO A 126 5.86 -1.98 20.67
N LYS A 127 6.51 -2.11 19.53
CA LYS A 127 6.97 -1.01 18.67
C LYS A 127 5.86 -0.02 18.30
N TYR A 128 4.59 -0.49 18.22
CA TYR A 128 3.44 0.32 17.81
C TYR A 128 2.48 0.68 18.95
N GLN A 129 2.95 0.71 20.18
CA GLN A 129 2.13 1.12 21.34
C GLN A 129 1.55 2.53 21.16
N LYS A 130 2.33 3.46 20.60
CA LYS A 130 1.86 4.82 20.29
C LYS A 130 0.68 4.81 19.31
N LEU A 131 0.72 3.99 18.28
CA LEU A 131 -0.38 3.83 17.32
C LEU A 131 -1.65 3.35 18.04
N ARG A 132 -1.54 2.33 18.88
CA ARG A 132 -2.68 1.80 19.64
C ARG A 132 -3.26 2.82 20.64
N ASN A 133 -2.42 3.65 21.27
CA ASN A 133 -2.87 4.72 22.16
C ASN A 133 -3.65 5.81 21.38
N ILE A 134 -3.16 6.20 20.20
CA ILE A 134 -3.88 7.13 19.32
C ILE A 134 -5.22 6.52 18.92
N ARG A 135 -5.27 5.26 18.50
CA ARG A 135 -6.53 4.58 18.15
C ARG A 135 -7.55 4.61 19.30
N LYS A 136 -7.13 4.26 20.52
CA LYS A 136 -7.99 4.34 21.73
C LYS A 136 -8.55 5.73 21.94
N LEU A 137 -7.73 6.76 21.75
CA LEU A 137 -8.16 8.15 21.90
C LEU A 137 -9.18 8.55 20.82
N GLU A 138 -8.92 8.20 19.54
CA GLU A 138 -9.85 8.46 18.43
C GLU A 138 -11.22 7.80 18.67
N ILE A 139 -11.23 6.54 19.10
CA ILE A 139 -12.46 5.82 19.42
C ILE A 139 -13.21 6.50 20.58
N LYS A 140 -12.50 6.88 21.65
CA LYS A 140 -13.09 7.54 22.83
C LYS A 140 -13.71 8.89 22.47
N LEU A 141 -13.05 9.67 21.60
CA LEU A 141 -13.49 11.03 21.26
C LEU A 141 -14.54 11.06 20.15
N TRP A 142 -14.40 10.17 19.16
CA TRP A 142 -15.13 10.29 17.89
C TRP A 142 -15.90 9.02 17.51
N GLY A 143 -15.81 7.93 18.27
CA GLY A 143 -16.41 6.63 17.94
C GLY A 143 -15.86 5.99 16.66
N ARG A 144 -14.79 6.53 16.09
CA ARG A 144 -14.17 6.09 14.84
C ARG A 144 -12.67 6.30 14.86
N VAL A 145 -11.96 5.72 13.88
CA VAL A 145 -10.51 5.83 13.75
C VAL A 145 -10.16 6.55 12.43
N ASP A 146 -9.55 7.73 12.52
CA ASP A 146 -9.05 8.46 11.36
C ASP A 146 -7.69 7.91 10.92
N SER A 147 -7.52 7.70 9.62
CA SER A 147 -6.29 7.12 9.03
C SER A 147 -5.08 8.02 9.18
N LYS A 148 -5.26 9.35 9.08
CA LYS A 148 -4.17 10.34 9.18
C LYS A 148 -3.77 10.55 10.64
N ALA A 149 -4.72 10.52 11.56
CA ALA A 149 -4.43 10.53 12.99
C ALA A 149 -3.63 9.29 13.37
N LEU A 150 -4.06 8.11 12.95
CA LEU A 150 -3.40 6.85 13.26
C LEU A 150 -1.98 6.76 12.67
N ALA A 151 -1.75 7.34 11.48
CA ALA A 151 -0.43 7.41 10.84
C ALA A 151 0.63 8.08 11.72
N LYS A 152 0.25 9.03 12.60
CA LYS A 152 1.16 9.68 13.56
C LYS A 152 1.79 8.70 14.56
N GLY A 153 1.20 7.52 14.72
CA GLY A 153 1.73 6.43 15.56
C GLY A 153 2.79 5.56 14.89
N LEU A 154 3.11 5.79 13.61
CA LEU A 154 4.05 4.97 12.81
C LEU A 154 5.52 5.45 12.89
N GLY A 155 5.86 6.37 13.79
CA GLY A 155 7.21 6.90 13.88
C GLY A 155 8.33 5.86 14.07
N ASN A 156 7.99 4.68 14.58
CA ASN A 156 8.93 3.57 14.73
C ASN A 156 8.93 2.60 13.53
N TYR A 157 8.16 2.86 12.48
CA TYR A 157 8.12 2.01 11.28
C TYR A 157 9.36 2.21 10.40
N SER A 158 9.83 3.44 10.29
CA SER A 158 11.00 3.83 9.51
C SER A 158 12.00 4.63 10.34
N GLU A 159 13.27 4.58 9.95
CA GLU A 159 14.33 5.40 10.53
C GLU A 159 14.09 6.91 10.28
N GLU A 160 13.41 7.27 9.19
CA GLU A 160 13.05 8.64 8.82
C GLU A 160 11.95 9.25 9.71
N ARG A 161 11.35 8.48 10.62
CA ARG A 161 10.34 8.91 11.62
C ARG A 161 9.32 9.94 11.10
N SER A 162 9.57 11.24 11.34
CA SER A 162 8.63 12.33 10.99
C SER A 162 8.41 12.48 9.49
N GLU A 163 9.44 12.34 8.67
CA GLU A 163 9.34 12.42 7.21
C GLU A 163 8.55 11.24 6.66
N TYR A 164 8.73 10.06 7.24
CA TYR A 164 7.93 8.90 6.90
C TYR A 164 6.44 9.13 7.18
N ILE A 165 6.10 9.67 8.36
CA ILE A 165 4.71 10.02 8.72
C ILE A 165 4.13 11.02 7.70
N LYS A 166 4.87 12.05 7.31
CA LYS A 166 4.45 13.01 6.28
C LYS A 166 4.18 12.33 4.93
N LYS A 167 5.08 11.43 4.50
CA LYS A 167 4.91 10.64 3.27
C LYS A 167 3.61 9.84 3.31
N ILE A 168 3.34 9.13 4.42
CA ILE A 168 2.10 8.34 4.60
C ILE A 168 0.86 9.23 4.56
N ILE A 169 0.84 10.34 5.30
CA ILE A 169 -0.31 11.26 5.32
C ILE A 169 -0.58 11.85 3.93
N ASN A 170 0.45 12.23 3.20
CA ASN A 170 0.32 12.74 1.83
C ASN A 170 -0.20 11.66 0.88
N GLN A 171 0.23 10.40 1.05
CA GLN A 171 -0.28 9.28 0.26
C GLN A 171 -1.75 8.98 0.59
N ILE A 172 -2.17 9.08 1.86
CA ILE A 172 -3.59 8.96 2.26
C ILE A 172 -4.42 10.05 1.58
N LYS A 173 -4.00 11.34 1.65
CA LYS A 173 -4.69 12.45 0.98
C LYS A 173 -4.78 12.26 -0.54
N TYR A 174 -3.74 11.71 -1.16
CA TYR A 174 -3.75 11.38 -2.58
C TYR A 174 -4.79 10.28 -2.91
N LEU A 175 -4.87 9.24 -2.08
CA LEU A 175 -5.86 8.17 -2.23
C LEU A 175 -7.29 8.70 -2.08
N GLU A 176 -7.56 9.50 -1.05
CA GLU A 176 -8.86 10.10 -0.79
C GLU A 176 -9.35 10.97 -1.97
N ARG A 177 -8.44 11.70 -2.63
CA ARG A 177 -8.80 12.56 -3.75
C ARG A 177 -8.99 11.86 -5.09
N ASN A 178 -8.36 10.70 -5.29
CA ASN A 178 -8.25 10.10 -6.62
C ASN A 178 -8.87 8.70 -6.74
N TYR A 179 -9.12 8.02 -5.62
CA TYR A 179 -9.49 6.60 -5.63
C TYR A 179 -10.53 6.18 -4.59
N LEU A 180 -10.79 7.00 -3.59
CA LEU A 180 -11.61 6.63 -2.44
C LEU A 180 -12.60 7.77 -2.18
N GLU A 181 -13.72 7.70 -2.85
CA GLU A 181 -14.92 8.48 -2.52
C GLU A 181 -15.68 7.84 -1.36
#